data_8b21932365ae0bd09564e65ebd6f7efd
#
_entry.id   8b21932365ae0bd09564e65ebd6f7efd
#
_cell.length_a   1.000
_cell.length_b   1.000
_cell.length_c   1.000
_cell.angle_alpha   90.00
_cell.angle_beta   90.00
_cell.angle_gamma   90.00
#
_symmetry.space_group_name_H-M   'P 1'
#
loop_
_entity.id
_entity.type
_entity.pdbx_description
1 polymer ?
#
loop_
_entity_poly.entity_id
_entity_poly.type
_entity_poly.pdbx_seq_one_letter_code
_entity_poly.pdbx_strand_id
1 'polypeptide(L)'
;MNTLRWEDVTIKYVVNGLINVSLVRIFWFFIPLYIVYLSIPLFSAVEEEKRKSVFVYISVVGFLLNVLIPFLAGFTYWIPDNGSLRLYVTMSYLLYMVVGWLFHTQETKKLYRIVLYILAILGLFLHMFGTYFLSMRDGNVNGTYKGYNNVSCILYSIGVFLFFKQIGPKVMRVKWIRKVVTFLNQYMFCVYLMHWFVLTAILRFVKINTTFISWRLIAPFGIVAISIGIICIIRKIPILRRVIP
;
A
#
# COMPACT_ATOMS: atom_id res chain seq x y z
N MET A 1 -2.74 -24.75 -12.00
CA MET A 1 -3.52 -24.49 -10.78
C MET A 1 -3.75 -25.83 -10.11
N ASN A 2 -2.97 -26.18 -9.08
CA ASN A 2 -3.21 -27.41 -8.31
C ASN A 2 -4.55 -27.23 -7.59
N THR A 3 -5.54 -28.03 -7.95
CA THR A 3 -6.80 -28.13 -7.22
C THR A 3 -6.50 -28.78 -5.88
N LEU A 4 -6.50 -27.99 -4.81
CA LEU A 4 -6.45 -28.50 -3.44
C LEU A 4 -7.60 -29.50 -3.26
N ARG A 5 -7.26 -30.73 -2.94
CA ARG A 5 -8.26 -31.73 -2.50
C ARG A 5 -8.59 -31.45 -1.04
N TRP A 6 -9.85 -31.64 -0.64
CA TRP A 6 -10.28 -31.44 0.75
C TRP A 6 -9.50 -32.32 1.75
N GLU A 7 -8.96 -33.43 1.27
CA GLU A 7 -8.13 -34.38 2.02
C GLU A 7 -6.77 -33.78 2.44
N ASP A 8 -6.28 -32.76 1.71
CA ASP A 8 -5.00 -32.09 1.99
C ASP A 8 -5.13 -30.95 3.02
N VAL A 9 -6.36 -30.62 3.44
CA VAL A 9 -6.64 -29.49 4.35
C VAL A 9 -6.51 -29.98 5.81
N THR A 10 -5.28 -30.03 6.29
CA THR A 10 -5.00 -30.29 7.71
C THR A 10 -5.02 -29.00 8.54
N ILE A 11 -5.24 -29.13 9.86
CA ILE A 11 -5.14 -27.99 10.79
C ILE A 11 -3.79 -27.28 10.64
N LYS A 12 -2.69 -28.07 10.49
CA LYS A 12 -1.35 -27.53 10.25
C LYS A 12 -1.27 -26.70 8.97
N TYR A 13 -1.92 -27.15 7.88
CA TYR A 13 -1.98 -26.41 6.61
C TYR A 13 -2.71 -25.08 6.79
N VAL A 14 -3.85 -25.09 7.49
CA VAL A 14 -4.63 -23.86 7.74
C VAL A 14 -3.84 -22.88 8.63
N VAL A 15 -3.25 -23.36 9.73
CA VAL A 15 -2.46 -22.51 10.63
C VAL A 15 -1.24 -21.93 9.92
N ASN A 16 -0.48 -22.72 9.20
CA ASN A 16 0.65 -22.24 8.41
C ASN A 16 0.19 -21.25 7.32
N GLY A 17 -0.92 -21.54 6.68
CA GLY A 17 -1.49 -20.67 5.65
C GLY A 17 -1.99 -19.33 6.19
N LEU A 18 -2.52 -19.30 7.41
CA LEU A 18 -2.90 -18.06 8.12
C LEU A 18 -1.68 -17.26 8.55
N ILE A 19 -0.68 -17.90 9.16
CA ILE A 19 0.53 -17.23 9.65
C ILE A 19 1.33 -16.65 8.48
N ASN A 20 1.51 -17.42 7.40
CA ASN A 20 2.27 -16.98 6.22
C ASN A 20 1.41 -16.20 5.22
N VAL A 21 0.11 -16.00 5.50
CA VAL A 21 -0.86 -15.34 4.60
C VAL A 21 -0.83 -15.95 3.17
N SER A 22 -0.59 -17.26 3.08
CA SER A 22 -0.46 -17.99 1.81
C SER A 22 -1.76 -18.58 1.31
N LEU A 23 -2.79 -18.72 2.17
CA LEU A 23 -4.11 -19.24 1.80
C LEU A 23 -4.78 -18.38 0.73
N VAL A 24 -4.73 -17.07 0.91
CA VAL A 24 -5.27 -16.12 -0.05
C VAL A 24 -4.18 -15.06 -0.30
N ARG A 25 -3.57 -15.12 -1.45
CA ARG A 25 -2.40 -14.33 -1.83
C ARG A 25 -2.61 -12.83 -1.70
N ILE A 26 -3.85 -12.36 -1.79
CA ILE A 26 -4.17 -10.93 -1.68
C ILE A 26 -4.07 -10.41 -0.23
N PHE A 27 -4.07 -11.31 0.76
CA PHE A 27 -3.98 -10.91 2.16
C PHE A 27 -2.54 -10.61 2.62
N TRP A 28 -1.59 -10.56 1.70
CA TRP A 28 -0.19 -10.20 1.98
C TRP A 28 -0.04 -8.90 2.77
N PHE A 29 -1.00 -7.97 2.61
CA PHE A 29 -0.99 -6.68 3.29
C PHE A 29 -1.22 -6.80 4.82
N PHE A 30 -1.81 -7.88 5.30
CA PHE A 30 -2.01 -8.07 6.75
C PHE A 30 -0.69 -8.19 7.51
N ILE A 31 0.35 -8.81 6.93
CA ILE A 31 1.65 -8.92 7.59
C ILE A 31 2.24 -7.53 7.88
N PRO A 32 2.45 -6.64 6.89
CA PRO A 32 2.93 -5.29 7.17
C PRO A 32 1.99 -4.48 8.05
N LEU A 33 0.68 -4.68 7.94
CA LEU A 33 -0.29 -4.02 8.81
C LEU A 33 -0.11 -4.42 10.28
N TYR A 34 0.04 -5.70 10.57
CA TYR A 34 0.29 -6.19 11.93
C TYR A 34 1.63 -5.68 12.46
N ILE A 35 2.68 -5.67 11.65
CA ILE A 35 3.98 -5.12 12.04
C ILE A 35 3.85 -3.64 12.43
N VAL A 36 3.12 -2.85 11.66
CA VAL A 36 2.86 -1.44 11.96
C VAL A 36 2.10 -1.32 13.29
N TYR A 37 1.01 -2.07 13.49
CA TYR A 37 0.24 -2.01 14.75
C TYR A 37 1.06 -2.44 15.95
N LEU A 38 1.83 -3.51 15.86
CA LEU A 38 2.71 -3.98 16.94
C LEU A 38 3.84 -2.98 17.25
N SER A 39 4.21 -2.14 16.30
CA SER A 39 5.24 -1.12 16.49
C SER A 39 4.71 0.17 17.11
N ILE A 40 3.40 0.42 17.10
CA ILE A 40 2.80 1.65 17.65
C ILE A 40 3.20 1.88 19.13
N PRO A 41 3.13 0.89 20.04
CA PRO A 41 3.54 1.11 21.43
C PRO A 41 5.00 1.56 21.56
N LEU A 42 5.92 0.99 20.75
CA LEU A 42 7.34 1.35 20.77
C LEU A 42 7.54 2.82 20.32
N PHE A 43 6.90 3.23 19.24
CA PHE A 43 6.98 4.61 18.76
C PHE A 43 6.26 5.60 19.68
N SER A 44 5.18 5.16 20.34
CA SER A 44 4.44 5.98 21.30
C SER A 44 5.19 6.18 22.60
N ALA A 45 6.11 5.28 22.98
CA ALA A 45 6.95 5.40 24.16
C ALA A 45 7.99 6.52 24.05
N VAL A 46 8.25 7.03 22.83
CA VAL A 46 9.12 8.20 22.64
C VAL A 46 8.43 9.44 23.22
N GLU A 47 9.12 10.15 24.11
CA GLU A 47 8.66 11.41 24.72
C GLU A 47 8.16 12.39 23.65
N GLU A 48 7.03 13.03 23.89
CA GLU A 48 6.35 13.86 22.89
C GLU A 48 7.24 14.98 22.38
N GLU A 49 8.02 15.62 23.26
CA GLU A 49 8.95 16.69 22.94
C GLU A 49 10.07 16.24 21.99
N LYS A 50 10.57 15.03 22.15
CA LYS A 50 11.66 14.43 21.36
C LYS A 50 11.16 13.70 20.12
N ARG A 51 9.89 13.34 20.09
CA ARG A 51 9.31 12.47 19.05
C ARG A 51 9.55 12.98 17.64
N LYS A 52 9.37 14.28 17.42
CA LYS A 52 9.62 14.89 16.11
C LYS A 52 11.08 14.70 15.67
N SER A 53 12.04 15.02 16.52
CA SER A 53 13.48 14.92 16.20
C SER A 53 13.89 13.47 15.95
N VAL A 54 13.44 12.55 16.81
CA VAL A 54 13.69 11.12 16.65
C VAL A 54 13.10 10.61 15.35
N PHE A 55 11.85 10.97 15.02
CA PHE A 55 11.18 10.50 13.81
C PHE A 55 11.80 11.08 12.54
N VAL A 56 12.26 12.33 12.55
CA VAL A 56 13.04 12.91 11.44
C VAL A 56 14.34 12.13 11.28
N TYR A 57 15.09 11.91 12.36
CA TYR A 57 16.35 11.18 12.32
C TYR A 57 16.18 9.77 11.73
N ILE A 58 15.27 8.96 12.29
CA ILE A 58 15.06 7.59 11.81
C ILE A 58 14.48 7.55 10.40
N SER A 59 13.69 8.55 9.99
CA SER A 59 13.18 8.64 8.62
C SER A 59 14.30 8.94 7.61
N VAL A 60 15.18 9.88 7.93
CA VAL A 60 16.31 10.22 7.06
C VAL A 60 17.29 9.07 6.98
N VAL A 61 17.72 8.53 8.12
CA VAL A 61 18.66 7.39 8.15
C VAL A 61 18.03 6.15 7.51
N GLY A 62 16.76 5.87 7.82
CA GLY A 62 16.04 4.76 7.22
C GLY A 62 15.87 4.90 5.71
N PHE A 63 15.54 6.10 5.23
CA PHE A 63 15.47 6.35 3.78
C PHE A 63 16.85 6.17 3.12
N LEU A 64 17.91 6.68 3.70
CA LEU A 64 19.26 6.53 3.16
C LEU A 64 19.69 5.04 3.13
N LEU A 65 19.60 4.34 4.26
CA LEU A 65 20.11 2.97 4.37
C LEU A 65 19.22 1.91 3.74
N ASN A 66 17.89 2.05 3.87
CA ASN A 66 16.96 1.01 3.42
C ASN A 66 16.45 1.24 1.98
N VAL A 67 16.60 2.45 1.43
CA VAL A 67 15.97 2.83 0.16
C VAL A 67 16.97 3.40 -0.83
N LEU A 68 17.68 4.48 -0.46
CA LEU A 68 18.54 5.20 -1.40
C LEU A 68 19.81 4.43 -1.73
N ILE A 69 20.51 3.89 -0.73
CA ILE A 69 21.75 3.12 -0.95
C ILE A 69 21.48 1.87 -1.80
N PRO A 70 20.47 1.01 -1.50
CA PRO A 70 20.12 -0.12 -2.37
C PRO A 70 19.74 0.30 -3.78
N PHE A 71 19.03 1.42 -3.91
CA PHE A 71 18.64 1.95 -5.22
C PHE A 71 19.87 2.36 -6.03
N LEU A 72 20.80 3.12 -5.45
CA LEU A 72 22.01 3.57 -6.11
C LEU A 72 22.97 2.41 -6.43
N ALA A 73 23.08 1.43 -5.52
CA ALA A 73 23.89 0.22 -5.75
C ALA A 73 23.41 -0.59 -6.97
N GLY A 74 22.13 -0.50 -7.31
CA GLY A 74 21.58 -1.10 -8.54
C GLY A 74 22.06 -0.45 -9.84
N PHE A 75 22.65 0.75 -9.78
CA PHE A 75 23.15 1.49 -10.96
C PHE A 75 24.68 1.56 -11.04
N THR A 76 25.37 1.34 -9.93
CA THR A 76 26.81 1.51 -9.88
C THR A 76 27.49 0.50 -8.97
N TYR A 77 28.61 -0.04 -9.43
CA TYR A 77 29.45 -0.92 -8.63
C TYR A 77 30.26 -0.19 -7.54
N TRP A 78 30.29 1.15 -7.57
CA TRP A 78 31.02 1.96 -6.61
C TRP A 78 30.33 2.07 -5.25
N ILE A 79 29.03 1.84 -5.21
CA ILE A 79 28.24 1.88 -3.97
C ILE A 79 27.86 0.45 -3.61
N PRO A 80 28.55 -0.17 -2.63
CA PRO A 80 28.22 -1.51 -2.21
C PRO A 80 26.88 -1.53 -1.47
N ASP A 81 25.97 -2.42 -1.86
CA ASP A 81 24.78 -2.71 -1.06
C ASP A 81 25.12 -3.77 0.00
N ASN A 82 25.49 -3.30 1.19
CA ASN A 82 25.68 -4.19 2.33
C ASN A 82 24.32 -4.42 3.01
N GLY A 83 23.72 -5.58 2.78
CA GLY A 83 22.44 -5.96 3.37
C GLY A 83 22.39 -5.93 4.90
N SER A 84 23.55 -5.96 5.58
CA SER A 84 23.65 -5.83 7.03
C SER A 84 23.49 -4.38 7.51
N LEU A 85 23.73 -3.39 6.64
CA LEU A 85 23.52 -1.97 6.92
C LEU A 85 22.07 -1.58 6.65
N ARG A 86 21.16 -2.13 7.43
CA ARG A 86 19.72 -1.79 7.34
C ARG A 86 19.22 -1.29 8.68
N LEU A 87 18.47 -0.20 8.67
CA LEU A 87 17.80 0.29 9.86
C LEU A 87 16.45 -0.42 10.01
N TYR A 88 16.40 -1.48 10.78
CA TYR A 88 15.23 -2.35 10.94
C TYR A 88 14.00 -1.60 11.47
N VAL A 89 14.18 -0.58 12.31
CA VAL A 89 13.10 0.24 12.89
C VAL A 89 12.27 0.97 11.83
N THR A 90 12.83 1.21 10.64
CA THR A 90 12.13 1.85 9.52
C THR A 90 12.09 0.95 8.29
N MET A 91 12.23 -0.36 8.49
CA MET A 91 12.15 -1.30 7.38
C MET A 91 10.72 -1.39 6.84
N SER A 92 10.59 -1.57 5.53
CA SER A 92 9.30 -1.78 4.87
C SER A 92 8.30 -0.64 5.18
N TYR A 93 7.10 -0.98 5.64
CA TYR A 93 5.99 -0.03 5.87
C TYR A 93 6.17 0.84 7.12
N LEU A 94 7.12 0.53 8.01
CA LEU A 94 7.40 1.36 9.18
C LEU A 94 7.92 2.75 8.78
N LEU A 95 8.70 2.83 7.70
CA LEU A 95 9.14 4.12 7.16
C LEU A 95 7.94 4.98 6.73
N TYR A 96 6.95 4.37 6.04
CA TYR A 96 5.72 5.07 5.64
C TYR A 96 4.92 5.57 6.84
N MET A 97 4.83 4.75 7.91
CA MET A 97 4.13 5.13 9.14
C MET A 97 4.78 6.36 9.78
N VAL A 98 6.11 6.34 9.97
CA VAL A 98 6.83 7.43 10.62
C VAL A 98 6.80 8.70 9.77
N VAL A 99 7.05 8.59 8.47
CA VAL A 99 6.99 9.70 7.53
C VAL A 99 5.56 10.26 7.43
N GLY A 100 4.55 9.39 7.40
CA GLY A 100 3.14 9.78 7.42
C GLY A 100 2.78 10.56 8.68
N TRP A 101 3.24 10.12 9.85
CA TRP A 101 3.05 10.84 11.10
C TRP A 101 3.71 12.23 11.07
N LEU A 102 4.95 12.33 10.59
CA LEU A 102 5.65 13.61 10.45
C LEU A 102 4.88 14.59 9.54
N PHE A 103 4.47 14.16 8.37
CA PHE A 103 3.71 15.02 7.45
C PHE A 103 2.29 15.29 7.93
N HIS A 104 1.70 14.43 8.76
CA HIS A 104 0.39 14.69 9.37
C HIS A 104 0.49 15.79 10.42
N THR A 105 1.44 15.67 11.35
CA THR A 105 1.55 16.55 12.54
C THR A 105 2.29 17.86 12.27
N GLN A 106 3.20 17.85 11.29
CA GLN A 106 4.01 19.03 11.00
C GLN A 106 3.50 19.80 9.78
N GLU A 107 3.53 21.12 9.90
CA GLU A 107 3.29 22.03 8.78
C GLU A 107 4.50 22.05 7.85
N THR A 108 4.27 21.78 6.56
CA THR A 108 5.33 21.81 5.56
C THR A 108 5.39 23.19 4.90
N LYS A 109 6.51 23.90 5.06
CA LYS A 109 6.73 25.21 4.40
C LYS A 109 6.56 25.09 2.88
N LYS A 110 6.04 26.16 2.25
CA LYS A 110 5.71 26.19 0.82
C LYS A 110 6.86 25.69 -0.08
N LEU A 111 8.10 26.14 0.19
CA LEU A 111 9.27 25.76 -0.60
C LEU A 111 9.52 24.23 -0.54
N TYR A 112 9.59 23.67 0.67
CA TYR A 112 9.80 22.21 0.83
C TYR A 112 8.69 21.40 0.18
N ARG A 113 7.46 21.89 0.24
CA ARG A 113 6.31 21.25 -0.38
C ARG A 113 6.41 21.21 -1.91
N ILE A 114 6.87 22.32 -2.53
CA ILE A 114 7.11 22.38 -3.97
C ILE A 114 8.19 21.37 -4.36
N VAL A 115 9.32 21.36 -3.62
CA VAL A 115 10.40 20.38 -3.85
C VAL A 115 9.88 18.94 -3.74
N LEU A 116 9.10 18.63 -2.71
CA LEU A 116 8.52 17.28 -2.54
C LEU A 116 7.57 16.92 -3.68
N TYR A 117 6.79 17.86 -4.22
CA TYR A 117 5.96 17.60 -5.41
C TYR A 117 6.78 17.34 -6.65
N ILE A 118 7.86 18.09 -6.88
CA ILE A 118 8.78 17.85 -8.00
C ILE A 118 9.39 16.44 -7.86
N LEU A 119 9.90 16.10 -6.69
CA LEU A 119 10.45 14.77 -6.41
C LEU A 119 9.39 13.66 -6.57
N ALA A 120 8.15 13.91 -6.19
CA ALA A 120 7.06 12.97 -6.36
C ALA A 120 6.73 12.71 -7.84
N ILE A 121 6.71 13.77 -8.65
CA ILE A 121 6.52 13.67 -10.10
C ILE A 121 7.67 12.89 -10.74
N LEU A 122 8.92 13.19 -10.36
CA LEU A 122 10.09 12.44 -10.82
C LEU A 122 10.03 10.96 -10.39
N GLY A 123 9.62 10.69 -9.14
CA GLY A 123 9.40 9.33 -8.64
C GLY A 123 8.33 8.58 -9.44
N LEU A 124 7.20 9.23 -9.73
CA LEU A 124 6.14 8.65 -10.56
C LEU A 124 6.62 8.38 -11.99
N PHE A 125 7.36 9.33 -12.56
CA PHE A 125 7.95 9.18 -13.88
C PHE A 125 8.92 7.98 -13.92
N LEU A 126 9.83 7.88 -12.95
CA LEU A 126 10.75 6.76 -12.82
C LEU A 126 10.00 5.43 -12.64
N HIS A 127 8.94 5.41 -11.83
CA HIS A 127 8.11 4.22 -11.63
C HIS A 127 7.47 3.74 -12.95
N MET A 128 6.89 4.65 -13.73
CA MET A 128 6.19 4.31 -14.97
C MET A 128 7.18 4.01 -16.10
N PHE A 129 8.03 4.96 -16.43
CA PHE A 129 8.93 4.85 -17.59
C PHE A 129 10.10 3.91 -17.33
N GLY A 130 10.69 3.93 -16.12
CA GLY A 130 11.72 2.98 -15.74
C GLY A 130 11.23 1.54 -15.81
N THR A 131 10.02 1.27 -15.30
CA THR A 131 9.38 -0.05 -15.43
C THR A 131 9.13 -0.41 -16.90
N TYR A 132 8.63 0.53 -17.71
CA TYR A 132 8.37 0.31 -19.12
C TYR A 132 9.65 -0.05 -19.89
N PHE A 133 10.69 0.78 -19.78
CA PHE A 133 11.94 0.57 -20.50
C PHE A 133 12.64 -0.74 -20.10
N LEU A 134 12.70 -1.04 -18.79
CA LEU A 134 13.29 -2.31 -18.34
C LEU A 134 12.47 -3.51 -18.80
N SER A 135 11.15 -3.41 -18.78
CA SER A 135 10.28 -4.49 -19.26
C SER A 135 10.41 -4.73 -20.75
N MET A 136 10.56 -3.66 -21.55
CA MET A 136 10.80 -3.79 -23.00
C MET A 136 12.17 -4.41 -23.29
N ARG A 137 13.21 -4.01 -22.54
CA ARG A 137 14.55 -4.58 -22.66
C ARG A 137 14.58 -6.07 -22.31
N ASP A 138 13.93 -6.44 -21.23
CA ASP A 138 14.01 -7.81 -20.68
C ASP A 138 12.98 -8.76 -21.32
N GLY A 139 12.08 -8.26 -22.17
CA GLY A 139 10.99 -9.03 -22.79
C GLY A 139 9.92 -9.52 -21.80
N ASN A 140 10.02 -9.17 -20.53
CA ASN A 140 9.12 -9.56 -19.44
C ASN A 140 8.88 -8.38 -18.49
N VAL A 141 7.80 -8.44 -17.68
CA VAL A 141 7.50 -7.38 -16.70
C VAL A 141 8.62 -7.29 -15.67
N ASN A 142 9.42 -6.22 -15.75
CA ASN A 142 10.47 -5.93 -14.79
C ASN A 142 9.91 -5.12 -13.62
N GLY A 143 10.01 -5.67 -12.41
CA GLY A 143 9.48 -5.08 -11.17
C GLY A 143 10.44 -4.17 -10.42
N THR A 144 11.64 -3.90 -10.94
CA THR A 144 12.70 -3.16 -10.23
C THR A 144 12.21 -1.85 -9.62
N TYR A 145 11.43 -1.05 -10.35
CA TYR A 145 10.90 0.23 -9.86
C TYR A 145 9.52 0.14 -9.22
N LYS A 146 8.93 -1.07 -9.09
CA LYS A 146 7.58 -1.28 -8.53
C LYS A 146 7.56 -1.61 -7.04
N GLY A 147 8.71 -1.90 -6.45
CA GLY A 147 8.80 -2.26 -5.04
C GLY A 147 8.37 -1.11 -4.11
N TYR A 148 7.62 -1.43 -3.07
CA TYR A 148 7.19 -0.43 -2.07
C TYR A 148 8.37 0.22 -1.35
N ASN A 149 9.50 -0.47 -1.21
CA ASN A 149 10.73 0.07 -0.63
C ASN A 149 11.65 0.74 -1.65
N ASN A 150 11.14 1.04 -2.84
CA ASN A 150 11.90 1.74 -3.86
C ASN A 150 11.75 3.26 -3.73
N VAL A 151 12.80 4.00 -4.09
CA VAL A 151 12.82 5.47 -4.09
C VAL A 151 11.61 6.04 -4.84
N SER A 152 11.32 5.50 -6.02
CA SER A 152 10.18 5.91 -6.85
C SER A 152 8.87 5.86 -6.07
N CYS A 153 8.59 4.72 -5.43
CA CYS A 153 7.33 4.49 -4.71
C CYS A 153 7.20 5.42 -3.50
N ILE A 154 8.27 5.57 -2.72
CA ILE A 154 8.25 6.44 -1.52
C ILE A 154 8.04 7.90 -1.92
N LEU A 155 8.75 8.39 -2.92
CA LEU A 155 8.66 9.78 -3.35
C LEU A 155 7.25 10.14 -3.83
N TYR A 156 6.65 9.35 -4.72
CA TYR A 156 5.31 9.68 -5.19
C TYR A 156 4.26 9.49 -4.09
N SER A 157 4.43 8.53 -3.17
CA SER A 157 3.52 8.34 -2.05
C SER A 157 3.50 9.54 -1.11
N ILE A 158 4.67 10.14 -0.82
CA ILE A 158 4.76 11.38 -0.05
C ILE A 158 4.01 12.52 -0.77
N GLY A 159 4.21 12.67 -2.07
CA GLY A 159 3.51 13.68 -2.86
C GLY A 159 2.00 13.52 -2.84
N VAL A 160 1.51 12.29 -3.03
CA VAL A 160 0.07 11.96 -2.95
C VAL A 160 -0.48 12.27 -1.57
N PHE A 161 0.23 11.88 -0.50
CA PHE A 161 -0.18 12.18 0.87
C PHE A 161 -0.30 13.69 1.12
N LEU A 162 0.72 14.46 0.75
CA LEU A 162 0.73 15.92 0.89
C LEU A 162 -0.38 16.59 0.06
N PHE A 163 -0.64 16.10 -1.14
CA PHE A 163 -1.73 16.58 -1.99
C PHE A 163 -3.06 16.41 -1.29
N PHE A 164 -3.37 15.21 -0.80
CA PHE A 164 -4.63 14.97 -0.11
C PHE A 164 -4.72 15.68 1.24
N LYS A 165 -3.61 15.84 1.98
CA LYS A 165 -3.58 16.66 3.19
C LYS A 165 -4.03 18.11 2.92
N GLN A 166 -3.65 18.68 1.77
CA GLN A 166 -3.98 20.07 1.43
C GLN A 166 -5.36 20.23 0.82
N ILE A 167 -5.71 19.32 -0.11
CA ILE A 167 -6.97 19.46 -0.84
C ILE A 167 -8.16 18.86 -0.07
N GLY A 168 -7.90 17.85 0.76
CA GLY A 168 -8.91 17.11 1.50
C GLY A 168 -9.86 18.01 2.28
N PRO A 169 -9.38 18.94 3.15
CA PRO A 169 -10.25 19.83 3.90
C PRO A 169 -11.15 20.70 3.01
N LYS A 170 -10.65 21.11 1.83
CA LYS A 170 -11.42 21.91 0.87
C LYS A 170 -12.50 21.07 0.19
N VAL A 171 -12.12 19.89 -0.28
CA VAL A 171 -13.02 18.96 -0.98
C VAL A 171 -14.12 18.45 -0.05
N MET A 172 -13.80 18.18 1.21
CA MET A 172 -14.75 17.72 2.23
C MET A 172 -15.75 18.79 2.68
N ARG A 173 -15.58 20.08 2.30
CA ARG A 173 -16.60 21.11 2.48
C ARG A 173 -17.82 20.89 1.57
N VAL A 174 -17.62 20.24 0.44
CA VAL A 174 -18.71 19.91 -0.50
C VAL A 174 -19.54 18.76 0.09
N LYS A 175 -20.77 19.04 0.49
CA LYS A 175 -21.64 18.13 1.25
C LYS A 175 -21.81 16.76 0.60
N TRP A 176 -22.03 16.71 -0.72
CA TRP A 176 -22.23 15.45 -1.42
C TRP A 176 -20.94 14.60 -1.48
N ILE A 177 -19.76 15.24 -1.72
CA ILE A 177 -18.47 14.53 -1.73
C ILE A 177 -18.20 13.95 -0.34
N ARG A 178 -18.39 14.75 0.71
CA ARG A 178 -18.24 14.27 2.09
C ARG A 178 -19.14 13.07 2.35
N LYS A 179 -20.42 13.12 1.93
CA LYS A 179 -21.34 12.00 2.09
C LYS A 179 -20.86 10.74 1.37
N VAL A 180 -20.41 10.86 0.11
CA VAL A 180 -19.88 9.74 -0.68
C VAL A 180 -18.61 9.18 -0.07
N VAL A 181 -17.64 10.03 0.27
CA VAL A 181 -16.36 9.59 0.86
C VAL A 181 -16.60 8.90 2.21
N THR A 182 -17.45 9.46 3.08
CA THR A 182 -17.79 8.86 4.37
C THR A 182 -18.48 7.51 4.19
N PHE A 183 -19.42 7.42 3.23
CA PHE A 183 -20.08 6.17 2.88
C PHE A 183 -19.07 5.11 2.40
N LEU A 184 -18.24 5.45 1.42
CA LEU A 184 -17.23 4.52 0.90
C LEU A 184 -16.25 4.06 1.98
N ASN A 185 -15.78 4.99 2.83
CA ASN A 185 -14.80 4.67 3.88
C ASN A 185 -15.28 3.55 4.81
N GLN A 186 -16.59 3.49 5.12
CA GLN A 186 -17.17 2.44 5.96
C GLN A 186 -17.07 1.03 5.36
N TYR A 187 -16.88 0.94 4.05
CA TYR A 187 -16.85 -0.34 3.33
C TYR A 187 -15.47 -0.73 2.82
N MET A 188 -14.49 0.20 2.82
CA MET A 188 -13.20 -0.03 2.15
C MET A 188 -12.45 -1.25 2.68
N PHE A 189 -12.48 -1.48 4.00
CA PHE A 189 -11.85 -2.68 4.57
C PHE A 189 -12.54 -3.97 4.10
N CYS A 190 -13.86 -3.99 4.14
CA CYS A 190 -14.64 -5.14 3.65
C CYS A 190 -14.47 -5.34 2.13
N VAL A 191 -14.41 -4.24 1.36
CA VAL A 191 -14.10 -4.29 -0.07
C VAL A 191 -12.72 -4.91 -0.31
N TYR A 192 -11.71 -4.52 0.48
CA TYR A 192 -10.38 -5.14 0.40
C TYR A 192 -10.44 -6.66 0.63
N LEU A 193 -11.25 -7.14 1.55
CA LEU A 193 -11.43 -8.58 1.80
C LEU A 193 -12.16 -9.29 0.65
N MET A 194 -13.13 -8.62 0.03
CA MET A 194 -14.06 -9.24 -0.92
C MET A 194 -13.67 -9.11 -2.39
N HIS A 195 -12.93 -8.04 -2.76
CA HIS A 195 -12.71 -7.71 -4.17
C HIS A 195 -12.05 -8.84 -4.99
N TRP A 196 -11.17 -9.62 -4.36
CA TRP A 196 -10.52 -10.76 -5.04
C TRP A 196 -11.53 -11.87 -5.37
N PHE A 197 -12.42 -12.17 -4.45
CA PHE A 197 -13.46 -13.18 -4.66
C PHE A 197 -14.41 -12.72 -5.76
N VAL A 198 -14.81 -11.44 -5.74
CA VAL A 198 -15.64 -10.85 -6.78
C VAL A 198 -14.94 -10.89 -8.15
N LEU A 199 -13.66 -10.45 -8.22
CA LEU A 199 -12.88 -10.51 -9.45
C LEU A 199 -12.77 -11.93 -9.98
N THR A 200 -12.43 -12.88 -9.12
CA THR A 200 -12.28 -14.30 -9.51
C THR A 200 -13.61 -14.87 -10.00
N ALA A 201 -14.71 -14.57 -9.34
CA ALA A 201 -16.05 -14.97 -9.78
C ALA A 201 -16.38 -14.39 -11.16
N ILE A 202 -16.17 -13.08 -11.37
CA ILE A 202 -16.42 -12.46 -12.67
C ILE A 202 -15.60 -13.14 -13.77
N LEU A 203 -14.30 -13.34 -13.55
CA LEU A 203 -13.42 -13.96 -14.55
C LEU A 203 -13.76 -15.44 -14.82
N ARG A 204 -14.38 -16.13 -13.84
CA ARG A 204 -14.81 -17.52 -14.01
C ARG A 204 -16.10 -17.65 -14.80
N PHE A 205 -17.06 -16.76 -14.56
CA PHE A 205 -18.41 -16.85 -15.15
C PHE A 205 -18.57 -16.02 -16.41
N VAL A 206 -17.76 -15.00 -16.59
CA VAL A 206 -17.82 -14.11 -17.76
C VAL A 206 -16.52 -14.20 -18.54
N LYS A 207 -16.61 -14.61 -19.81
CA LYS A 207 -15.47 -14.67 -20.72
C LYS A 207 -15.06 -13.24 -21.14
N ILE A 208 -14.23 -12.60 -20.33
CA ILE A 208 -13.76 -11.22 -20.55
C ILE A 208 -12.29 -11.25 -20.98
N ASN A 209 -11.98 -10.49 -22.03
CA ASN A 209 -10.59 -10.25 -22.38
C ASN A 209 -10.01 -9.16 -21.46
N THR A 210 -9.18 -9.58 -20.51
CA THR A 210 -8.57 -8.71 -19.51
C THR A 210 -7.46 -7.79 -20.05
N THR A 211 -7.10 -7.94 -21.32
CA THR A 211 -6.07 -7.10 -21.97
C THR A 211 -6.60 -5.74 -22.41
N PHE A 212 -7.91 -5.62 -22.61
CA PHE A 212 -8.53 -4.35 -23.02
C PHE A 212 -8.33 -3.25 -21.97
N ILE A 213 -7.96 -2.07 -22.46
CA ILE A 213 -7.81 -0.87 -21.61
C ILE A 213 -9.14 -0.53 -20.91
N SER A 214 -10.26 -0.65 -21.61
CA SER A 214 -11.60 -0.40 -21.03
C SER A 214 -11.86 -1.28 -19.80
N TRP A 215 -11.51 -2.57 -19.89
CA TRP A 215 -11.61 -3.46 -18.73
C TRP A 215 -10.73 -2.99 -17.57
N ARG A 216 -9.47 -2.67 -17.84
CA ARG A 216 -8.51 -2.25 -16.82
C ARG A 216 -8.90 -0.95 -16.12
N LEU A 217 -9.58 -0.04 -16.81
CA LEU A 217 -10.02 1.24 -16.26
C LEU A 217 -11.38 1.15 -15.55
N ILE A 218 -12.34 0.38 -16.06
CA ILE A 218 -13.72 0.34 -15.56
C ILE A 218 -13.92 -0.75 -14.50
N ALA A 219 -13.30 -1.92 -14.70
CA ALA A 219 -13.50 -3.07 -13.82
C ALA A 219 -13.24 -2.78 -12.32
N PRO A 220 -12.20 -2.01 -11.92
CA PRO A 220 -11.99 -1.71 -10.50
C PRO A 220 -13.21 -1.05 -9.85
N PHE A 221 -13.86 -0.11 -10.53
CA PHE A 221 -15.07 0.56 -10.02
C PHE A 221 -16.26 -0.39 -9.92
N GLY A 222 -16.44 -1.25 -10.94
CA GLY A 222 -17.47 -2.29 -10.93
C GLY A 222 -17.27 -3.29 -9.80
N ILE A 223 -16.04 -3.76 -9.59
CA ILE A 223 -15.70 -4.69 -8.52
C ILE A 223 -15.96 -4.07 -7.15
N VAL A 224 -15.60 -2.80 -6.94
CA VAL A 224 -15.90 -2.06 -5.70
C VAL A 224 -17.41 -1.98 -5.48
N ALA A 225 -18.18 -1.59 -6.49
CA ALA A 225 -19.63 -1.46 -6.40
C ALA A 225 -20.30 -2.80 -6.07
N ILE A 226 -19.93 -3.88 -6.77
CA ILE A 226 -20.44 -5.24 -6.50
C ILE A 226 -20.06 -5.69 -5.09
N SER A 227 -18.80 -5.46 -4.68
CA SER A 227 -18.35 -5.81 -3.32
C SER A 227 -19.16 -5.09 -2.25
N ILE A 228 -19.41 -3.79 -2.41
CA ILE A 228 -20.27 -3.02 -1.49
C ILE A 228 -21.68 -3.58 -1.47
N GLY A 229 -22.26 -3.91 -2.64
CA GLY A 229 -23.60 -4.52 -2.73
C GLY A 229 -23.69 -5.83 -1.94
N ILE A 230 -22.71 -6.72 -2.12
CA ILE A 230 -22.62 -7.99 -1.37
C ILE A 230 -22.51 -7.73 0.14
N ILE A 231 -21.64 -6.79 0.55
CA ILE A 231 -21.45 -6.45 1.96
C ILE A 231 -22.73 -5.89 2.57
N CYS A 232 -23.47 -5.03 1.84
CA CYS A 232 -24.75 -4.51 2.29
C CYS A 232 -25.79 -5.62 2.52
N ILE A 233 -25.78 -6.66 1.68
CA ILE A 233 -26.65 -7.83 1.86
C ILE A 233 -26.22 -8.64 3.10
N ILE A 234 -24.91 -8.92 3.24
CA ILE A 234 -24.38 -9.69 4.37
C ILE A 234 -24.64 -8.99 5.70
N ARG A 235 -24.53 -7.65 5.75
CA ARG A 235 -24.83 -6.86 6.96
C ARG A 235 -26.29 -6.93 7.41
N LYS A 236 -27.23 -7.36 6.56
CA LYS A 236 -28.62 -7.62 6.94
C LYS A 236 -28.79 -8.91 7.76
N ILE A 237 -27.81 -9.81 7.72
CA ILE A 237 -27.83 -11.09 8.46
C ILE A 237 -27.25 -10.83 9.86
N PRO A 238 -28.04 -10.98 10.97
CA PRO A 238 -27.63 -10.57 12.32
C PRO A 238 -26.34 -11.22 12.81
N ILE A 239 -26.12 -12.51 12.48
CA ILE A 239 -24.92 -13.27 12.89
C ILE A 239 -23.69 -12.71 12.18
N LEU A 240 -23.77 -12.48 10.86
CA LEU A 240 -22.65 -12.04 10.05
C LEU A 240 -22.31 -10.56 10.29
N ARG A 241 -23.30 -9.75 10.65
CA ARG A 241 -23.08 -8.34 11.03
C ARG A 241 -22.10 -8.17 12.20
N ARG A 242 -21.98 -9.15 13.10
CA ARG A 242 -21.06 -9.08 14.24
C ARG A 242 -19.60 -9.34 13.85
N VAL A 243 -19.38 -10.01 12.73
CA VAL A 243 -18.04 -10.40 12.24
C VAL A 243 -17.50 -9.40 11.21
N ILE A 244 -18.39 -8.66 10.54
CA ILE A 244 -18.02 -7.68 9.52
C ILE A 244 -17.96 -6.30 10.16
N PRO A 245 -16.79 -5.66 10.17
CA PRO A 245 -16.60 -4.33 10.74
C PRO A 245 -17.34 -3.23 10.00
#